data_1b3f41fff42cf317db6b4a5a75f347c0
#
_entry.id   1b3f41fff42cf317db6b4a5a75f347c0
#
_cell.length_a   1.000
_cell.length_b   1.000
_cell.length_c   1.000
_cell.angle_alpha   90.00
_cell.angle_beta   90.00
_cell.angle_gamma   90.00
#
_symmetry.space_group_name_H-M   'P 1'
#
loop_
_entity.id
_entity.type
_entity.pdbx_description
1 polymer ?
#
loop_
_entity_poly.entity_id
_entity_poly.type
_entity_poly.pdbx_seq_one_letter_code
_entity_poly.pdbx_strand_id
1 'polypeptide(L)'
;ISAKLLGRINGAIAKGAETHEVRTEEEFADFVHLLKAHNYFKPKRFIPDATFFRKVVESGCGKLLITTYNDTTIGCCAYAVSKGNAYLWYAAYLRKSYLRLYPAEVTVWNAIKTAYEEGCQHFCFLDVGLPYRANKLRDFILGYGGKPVSAFRWFRCRYKWLNRILTHVWSF
;
A
#
# COMPACT_ATOMS: atom_id res chain seq x y z
N ILE A 1 -1.75 -16.07 -6.66
CA ILE A 1 -2.84 -15.67 -5.73
C ILE A 1 -3.59 -16.90 -5.25
N SER A 2 -4.00 -16.96 -3.98
CA SER A 2 -4.79 -18.06 -3.43
C SER A 2 -6.23 -18.01 -3.95
N ALA A 3 -6.84 -19.19 -4.20
CA ALA A 3 -8.22 -19.30 -4.70
C ALA A 3 -9.23 -18.60 -3.75
N LYS A 4 -9.03 -18.68 -2.44
CA LYS A 4 -9.84 -18.01 -1.43
C LYS A 4 -9.79 -16.49 -1.57
N LEU A 5 -8.61 -15.92 -1.79
CA LEU A 5 -8.42 -14.48 -1.95
C LEU A 5 -9.05 -14.01 -3.26
N LEU A 6 -8.82 -14.73 -4.35
CA LEU A 6 -9.42 -14.43 -5.65
C LEU A 6 -10.95 -14.46 -5.59
N GLY A 7 -11.54 -15.44 -4.91
CA GLY A 7 -12.99 -15.51 -4.71
C GLY A 7 -13.57 -14.29 -3.95
N ARG A 8 -12.84 -13.78 -2.93
CA ARG A 8 -13.24 -12.56 -2.21
C ARG A 8 -13.19 -11.32 -3.09
N ILE A 9 -12.13 -11.17 -3.88
CA ILE A 9 -11.94 -10.05 -4.79
C ILE A 9 -13.03 -10.06 -5.86
N ASN A 10 -13.25 -11.18 -6.54
CA ASN A 10 -14.28 -11.31 -7.57
C ASN A 10 -15.69 -11.07 -7.00
N GLY A 11 -15.98 -11.58 -5.80
CA GLY A 11 -17.24 -11.35 -5.12
C GLY A 11 -17.48 -9.88 -4.72
N ALA A 12 -16.41 -9.13 -4.42
CA ALA A 12 -16.53 -7.70 -4.14
C ALA A 12 -16.75 -6.89 -5.43
N ILE A 13 -16.00 -7.21 -6.48
CA ILE A 13 -16.18 -6.59 -7.81
C ILE A 13 -17.59 -6.84 -8.35
N ALA A 14 -18.10 -8.07 -8.23
CA ALA A 14 -19.47 -8.41 -8.64
C ALA A 14 -20.55 -7.64 -7.85
N LYS A 15 -20.24 -7.14 -6.66
CA LYS A 15 -21.10 -6.28 -5.86
C LYS A 15 -20.98 -4.79 -6.20
N GLY A 16 -20.11 -4.41 -7.12
CA GLY A 16 -19.93 -3.03 -7.55
C GLY A 16 -18.71 -2.31 -6.91
N ALA A 17 -17.80 -3.03 -6.26
CA ALA A 17 -16.52 -2.42 -5.85
C ALA A 17 -15.63 -2.22 -7.09
N GLU A 18 -15.24 -0.98 -7.38
CA GLU A 18 -14.43 -0.62 -8.53
C GLU A 18 -13.14 0.05 -8.07
N THR A 19 -12.04 -0.21 -8.77
CA THR A 19 -10.75 0.46 -8.52
C THR A 19 -10.26 1.09 -9.81
N HIS A 20 -9.90 2.36 -9.74
CA HIS A 20 -9.35 3.14 -10.86
C HIS A 20 -8.31 4.14 -10.39
N GLU A 21 -7.59 4.71 -11.34
CA GLU A 21 -6.65 5.79 -11.08
C GLU A 21 -7.41 7.08 -10.75
N VAL A 22 -6.90 7.86 -9.80
CA VAL A 22 -7.45 9.18 -9.42
C VAL A 22 -7.48 10.10 -10.64
N ARG A 23 -8.65 10.63 -10.98
CA ARG A 23 -8.88 11.44 -12.20
C ARG A 23 -9.34 12.86 -11.89
N THR A 24 -10.08 13.05 -10.81
CA THR A 24 -10.68 14.34 -10.45
C THR A 24 -10.07 14.91 -9.17
N GLU A 25 -10.26 16.21 -8.96
CA GLU A 25 -9.83 16.87 -7.72
C GLU A 25 -10.59 16.36 -6.49
N GLU A 26 -11.82 15.97 -6.65
CA GLU A 26 -12.64 15.37 -5.59
C GLU A 26 -12.09 14.01 -5.18
N GLU A 27 -11.83 13.13 -6.13
CA GLU A 27 -11.17 11.84 -5.89
C GLU A 27 -9.79 11.99 -5.24
N PHE A 28 -9.04 13.02 -5.65
CA PHE A 28 -7.74 13.32 -5.05
C PHE A 28 -7.90 13.77 -3.58
N ALA A 29 -8.89 14.60 -3.30
CA ALA A 29 -9.19 15.02 -1.93
C ALA A 29 -9.60 13.83 -1.05
N ASP A 30 -10.44 12.95 -1.57
CA ASP A 30 -10.85 11.69 -0.91
C ASP A 30 -9.67 10.77 -0.65
N PHE A 31 -8.77 10.59 -1.63
CA PHE A 31 -7.53 9.84 -1.46
C PHE A 31 -6.71 10.36 -0.27
N VAL A 32 -6.44 11.67 -0.24
CA VAL A 32 -5.66 12.30 0.83
C VAL A 32 -6.36 12.20 2.18
N HIS A 33 -7.68 12.44 2.20
CA HIS A 33 -8.49 12.36 3.41
C HIS A 33 -8.47 10.94 4.01
N LEU A 34 -8.77 9.93 3.20
CA LEU A 34 -8.76 8.53 3.64
C LEU A 34 -7.38 8.10 4.14
N LEU A 35 -6.32 8.48 3.44
CA LEU A 35 -4.95 8.15 3.83
C LEU A 35 -4.57 8.76 5.18
N LYS A 36 -4.91 10.04 5.42
CA LYS A 36 -4.67 10.73 6.69
C LYS A 36 -5.52 10.14 7.82
N ALA A 37 -6.81 9.94 7.60
CA ALA A 37 -7.73 9.36 8.58
C ALA A 37 -7.29 7.96 9.04
N HIS A 38 -6.91 7.10 8.09
CA HIS A 38 -6.45 5.74 8.38
C HIS A 38 -5.15 5.69 9.20
N ASN A 39 -4.30 6.69 9.06
CA ASN A 39 -3.00 6.76 9.72
C ASN A 39 -2.97 7.73 10.93
N TYR A 40 -4.06 8.37 11.27
CA TYR A 40 -4.15 9.38 12.34
C TYR A 40 -3.57 8.89 13.68
N PHE A 41 -3.88 7.65 14.07
CA PHE A 41 -3.38 7.04 15.31
C PHE A 41 -2.08 6.23 15.14
N LYS A 42 -1.37 6.40 14.01
CA LYS A 42 -0.11 5.68 13.73
C LYS A 42 1.08 6.66 13.68
N PRO A 43 1.55 7.19 14.81
CA PRO A 43 2.53 8.28 14.85
C PRO A 43 3.88 7.94 14.20
N LYS A 44 4.19 6.65 14.03
CA LYS A 44 5.44 6.19 13.40
C LYS A 44 5.41 6.26 11.87
N ARG A 45 4.27 6.56 11.25
CA ARG A 45 4.13 6.61 9.80
C ARG A 45 3.88 8.04 9.36
N PHE A 46 4.93 8.67 8.86
CA PHE A 46 4.81 9.99 8.24
C PHE A 46 3.98 9.87 6.95
N ILE A 47 2.94 10.68 6.86
CA ILE A 47 2.13 10.85 5.66
C ILE A 47 2.44 12.22 5.08
N PRO A 48 2.99 12.29 3.86
CA PRO A 48 3.25 13.56 3.19
C PRO A 48 1.98 14.40 2.99
N ASP A 49 2.17 15.65 2.66
CA ASP A 49 1.06 16.53 2.28
C ASP A 49 0.51 16.21 0.87
N ALA A 50 -0.58 16.86 0.51
CA ALA A 50 -1.21 16.69 -0.80
C ALA A 50 -0.27 17.07 -1.95
N THR A 51 0.59 18.07 -1.76
CA THR A 51 1.53 18.58 -2.77
C THR A 51 2.52 17.50 -3.18
N PHE A 52 2.97 16.66 -2.24
CA PHE A 52 3.84 15.52 -2.55
C PHE A 52 3.17 14.55 -3.52
N PHE A 53 1.93 14.15 -3.24
CA PHE A 53 1.22 13.20 -4.09
C PHE A 53 0.92 13.75 -5.49
N ARG A 54 0.60 15.05 -5.60
CA ARG A 54 0.47 15.72 -6.91
C ARG A 54 1.77 15.62 -7.71
N LYS A 55 2.90 15.99 -7.11
CA LYS A 55 4.20 15.91 -7.77
C LYS A 55 4.57 14.49 -8.19
N VAL A 56 4.19 13.47 -7.42
CA VAL A 56 4.41 12.06 -7.78
C VAL A 56 3.66 11.70 -9.06
N VAL A 57 2.41 12.12 -9.20
CA VAL A 57 1.60 11.91 -10.41
C VAL A 57 2.14 12.73 -11.58
N GLU A 58 2.36 14.02 -11.40
CA GLU A 58 2.88 14.93 -12.44
C GLU A 58 4.22 14.48 -13.00
N SER A 59 5.09 13.92 -12.17
CA SER A 59 6.40 13.40 -12.59
C SER A 59 6.33 12.09 -13.38
N GLY A 60 5.15 11.44 -13.43
CA GLY A 60 5.00 10.11 -14.01
C GLY A 60 5.70 8.98 -13.25
N CYS A 61 6.29 9.28 -12.09
CA CYS A 61 7.04 8.29 -11.29
C CYS A 61 6.15 7.41 -10.41
N GLY A 62 4.84 7.65 -10.37
CA GLY A 62 3.93 6.87 -9.53
C GLY A 62 2.48 7.13 -9.84
N LYS A 63 1.63 6.32 -9.24
CA LYS A 63 0.18 6.36 -9.43
C LYS A 63 -0.58 6.33 -8.12
N LEU A 64 -1.74 6.96 -8.15
CA LEU A 64 -2.71 6.99 -7.08
C LEU A 64 -3.96 6.24 -7.55
N LEU A 65 -4.35 5.21 -6.81
CA LEU A 65 -5.56 4.45 -7.08
C LEU A 65 -6.55 4.65 -5.94
N ILE A 66 -7.83 4.72 -6.28
CA ILE A 66 -8.94 4.65 -5.33
C ILE A 66 -9.82 3.45 -5.64
N THR A 67 -10.44 2.90 -4.60
CA THR A 67 -11.46 1.88 -4.70
C THR A 67 -12.75 2.48 -4.17
N THR A 68 -13.79 2.47 -5.01
CA THR A 68 -15.10 3.06 -4.71
C THR A 68 -16.18 1.98 -4.63
N TYR A 69 -17.24 2.29 -3.91
CA TYR A 69 -18.46 1.53 -3.83
C TYR A 69 -19.63 2.48 -3.55
N ASN A 70 -20.64 2.53 -4.42
CA ASN A 70 -21.76 3.48 -4.34
C ASN A 70 -21.25 4.92 -4.09
N ASP A 71 -20.40 5.40 -4.96
CA ASP A 71 -19.78 6.74 -4.93
C ASP A 71 -18.98 7.08 -3.66
N THR A 72 -18.71 6.08 -2.82
CA THR A 72 -17.91 6.26 -1.60
C THR A 72 -16.53 5.65 -1.78
N THR A 73 -15.48 6.40 -1.49
CA THR A 73 -14.10 5.91 -1.47
C THR A 73 -13.85 5.01 -0.27
N ILE A 74 -13.70 3.70 -0.49
CA ILE A 74 -13.54 2.67 0.55
C ILE A 74 -12.11 2.17 0.69
N GLY A 75 -11.25 2.47 -0.28
CA GLY A 75 -9.84 2.10 -0.28
C GLY A 75 -9.02 3.02 -1.15
N CYS A 76 -7.75 3.16 -0.85
CA CYS A 76 -6.81 3.89 -1.70
C CYS A 76 -5.39 3.34 -1.55
N CYS A 77 -4.58 3.53 -2.58
CA CYS A 77 -3.14 3.27 -2.50
C CYS A 77 -2.34 4.18 -3.43
N ALA A 78 -1.08 4.38 -3.08
CA ALA A 78 -0.08 5.02 -3.91
C ALA A 78 1.09 4.07 -4.11
N TYR A 79 1.53 3.89 -5.35
CA TYR A 79 2.76 3.18 -5.67
C TYR A 79 3.65 4.01 -6.59
N ALA A 80 4.95 3.81 -6.47
CA ALA A 80 5.94 4.40 -7.36
C ALA A 80 6.49 3.36 -8.31
N VAL A 81 6.88 3.80 -9.50
CA VAL A 81 7.50 2.95 -10.52
C VAL A 81 8.96 3.37 -10.69
N SER A 82 9.87 2.41 -10.61
CA SER A 82 11.29 2.64 -10.85
C SER A 82 11.94 1.40 -11.45
N LYS A 83 12.69 1.56 -12.52
CA LYS A 83 13.44 0.49 -13.20
C LYS A 83 12.59 -0.76 -13.50
N GLY A 84 11.35 -0.55 -13.97
CA GLY A 84 10.43 -1.65 -14.30
C GLY A 84 9.84 -2.39 -13.09
N ASN A 85 9.92 -1.82 -11.89
CA ASN A 85 9.31 -2.36 -10.70
C ASN A 85 8.36 -1.33 -10.08
N ALA A 86 7.22 -1.80 -9.57
CA ALA A 86 6.28 -1.00 -8.79
C ALA A 86 6.51 -1.21 -7.29
N TYR A 87 6.46 -0.14 -6.51
CA TYR A 87 6.72 -0.12 -5.07
C TYR A 87 5.52 0.47 -4.35
N LEU A 88 4.79 -0.32 -3.58
CA LEU A 88 3.67 0.16 -2.79
C LEU A 88 4.16 1.05 -1.64
N TRP A 89 3.89 2.35 -1.72
CA TRP A 89 4.30 3.31 -0.70
C TRP A 89 3.27 3.50 0.39
N TYR A 90 2.03 3.79 0.00
CA TYR A 90 0.95 4.12 0.92
C TYR A 90 -0.32 3.37 0.56
N ALA A 91 -1.07 3.00 1.57
CA ALA A 91 -2.38 2.39 1.38
C ALA A 91 -3.27 2.61 2.60
N ALA A 92 -4.55 2.82 2.36
CA ALA A 92 -5.57 2.97 3.40
C ALA A 92 -6.89 2.32 2.99
N TYR A 93 -7.63 1.79 3.97
CA TYR A 93 -8.83 1.01 3.70
C TYR A 93 -9.87 1.12 4.81
N LEU A 94 -11.15 1.23 4.47
CA LEU A 94 -12.29 1.20 5.39
C LEU A 94 -12.75 -0.24 5.68
N ARG A 95 -11.83 -1.08 6.18
CA ARG A 95 -12.10 -2.52 6.40
C ARG A 95 -13.28 -2.79 7.34
N LYS A 96 -13.42 -2.03 8.43
CA LYS A 96 -14.45 -2.27 9.44
C LYS A 96 -15.84 -1.96 8.92
N SER A 97 -16.00 -0.90 8.15
CA SER A 97 -17.28 -0.46 7.60
C SER A 97 -17.72 -1.30 6.40
N TYR A 98 -16.78 -1.88 5.66
CA TYR A 98 -17.01 -2.59 4.40
C TYR A 98 -16.46 -4.01 4.40
N LEU A 99 -16.69 -4.79 5.47
CA LEU A 99 -16.13 -6.13 5.68
C LEU A 99 -16.38 -7.09 4.52
N ARG A 100 -17.58 -7.04 3.90
CA ARG A 100 -17.98 -7.95 2.82
C ARG A 100 -17.51 -7.52 1.43
N LEU A 101 -16.89 -6.34 1.32
CA LEU A 101 -16.33 -5.81 0.08
C LEU A 101 -14.80 -5.93 0.04
N TYR A 102 -14.18 -6.39 1.13
CA TYR A 102 -12.74 -6.64 1.18
C TYR A 102 -11.90 -5.51 0.55
N PRO A 103 -12.08 -4.22 0.96
CA PRO A 103 -11.49 -3.08 0.25
C PRO A 103 -9.96 -3.16 0.14
N ALA A 104 -9.28 -3.71 1.15
CA ALA A 104 -7.83 -3.88 1.09
C ALA A 104 -7.41 -4.89 0.03
N GLU A 105 -8.15 -6.00 -0.06
CA GLU A 105 -7.89 -7.06 -1.01
C GLU A 105 -8.12 -6.59 -2.44
N VAL A 106 -9.22 -5.87 -2.69
CA VAL A 106 -9.56 -5.33 -4.01
C VAL A 106 -8.56 -4.26 -4.44
N THR A 107 -8.27 -3.27 -3.57
CA THR A 107 -7.35 -2.17 -3.88
C THR A 107 -5.95 -2.69 -4.23
N VAL A 108 -5.39 -3.58 -3.39
CA VAL A 108 -4.03 -4.12 -3.61
C VAL A 108 -3.98 -4.98 -4.87
N TRP A 109 -5.01 -5.80 -5.11
CA TRP A 109 -5.06 -6.63 -6.32
C TRP A 109 -5.08 -5.79 -7.60
N ASN A 110 -5.92 -4.77 -7.63
CA ASN A 110 -5.98 -3.89 -8.79
C ASN A 110 -4.69 -3.08 -8.96
N ALA A 111 -4.03 -2.64 -7.88
CA ALA A 111 -2.71 -2.01 -7.97
C ALA A 111 -1.66 -2.95 -8.61
N ILE A 112 -1.66 -4.23 -8.24
CA ILE A 112 -0.78 -5.24 -8.85
C ILE A 112 -1.12 -5.40 -10.34
N LYS A 113 -2.41 -5.50 -10.69
CA LYS A 113 -2.85 -5.61 -12.09
C LYS A 113 -2.45 -4.40 -12.92
N THR A 114 -2.76 -3.20 -12.45
CA THR A 114 -2.42 -1.95 -13.15
C THR A 114 -0.91 -1.85 -13.39
N ALA A 115 -0.09 -2.15 -12.37
CA ALA A 115 1.36 -2.14 -12.52
C ALA A 115 1.86 -3.19 -13.54
N TYR A 116 1.24 -4.37 -13.57
CA TYR A 116 1.55 -5.42 -14.55
C TYR A 116 1.17 -4.99 -15.98
N GLU A 117 0.00 -4.41 -16.16
CA GLU A 117 -0.49 -3.88 -17.45
C GLU A 117 0.40 -2.75 -17.99
N GLU A 118 1.06 -2.02 -17.11
CA GLU A 118 2.06 -0.99 -17.43
C GLU A 118 3.48 -1.55 -17.68
N GLY A 119 3.63 -2.87 -17.67
CA GLY A 119 4.89 -3.54 -17.95
C GLY A 119 5.84 -3.67 -16.77
N CYS A 120 5.39 -3.43 -15.53
CA CYS A 120 6.21 -3.69 -14.36
C CYS A 120 6.44 -5.20 -14.17
N GLN A 121 7.69 -5.59 -13.97
CA GLN A 121 8.07 -6.99 -13.77
C GLN A 121 7.78 -7.48 -12.34
N HIS A 122 7.88 -6.59 -11.36
CA HIS A 122 7.65 -6.91 -9.95
C HIS A 122 6.81 -5.83 -9.28
N PHE A 123 5.94 -6.27 -8.37
CA PHE A 123 5.23 -5.40 -7.44
C PHE A 123 5.78 -5.63 -6.03
N CYS A 124 6.48 -4.63 -5.49
CA CYS A 124 7.24 -4.73 -4.25
C CYS A 124 6.48 -4.11 -3.07
N PHE A 125 6.33 -4.90 -2.01
CA PHE A 125 5.84 -4.42 -0.71
C PHE A 125 7.04 -4.09 0.18
N LEU A 126 7.21 -2.83 0.55
CA LEU A 126 8.46 -2.32 1.11
C LEU A 126 8.80 -2.89 2.49
N ASP A 127 7.85 -2.94 3.40
CA ASP A 127 8.11 -3.40 4.77
C ASP A 127 7.03 -4.36 5.25
N VAL A 128 7.39 -5.62 5.32
CA VAL A 128 6.51 -6.70 5.75
C VAL A 128 6.91 -7.28 7.12
N GLY A 129 7.78 -6.57 7.84
CA GLY A 129 8.24 -6.96 9.17
C GLY A 129 9.34 -8.03 9.18
N LEU A 130 9.77 -8.39 10.37
CA LEU A 130 10.87 -9.33 10.58
C LEU A 130 10.44 -10.79 10.29
N PRO A 131 11.32 -11.60 9.66
CA PRO A 131 10.95 -12.94 9.18
C PRO A 131 10.59 -13.93 10.29
N TYR A 132 11.12 -13.73 11.49
CA TYR A 132 10.92 -14.63 12.65
C TYR A 132 9.75 -14.22 13.56
N ARG A 133 9.03 -13.13 13.26
CA ARG A 133 7.84 -12.71 14.01
C ARG A 133 6.58 -12.95 13.20
N ALA A 134 5.52 -13.42 13.84
CA ALA A 134 4.19 -13.49 13.24
C ALA A 134 3.76 -12.07 12.80
N ASN A 135 3.37 -11.92 11.54
CA ASN A 135 2.98 -10.62 10.99
C ASN A 135 1.79 -10.77 10.03
N LYS A 136 0.64 -10.30 10.49
CA LYS A 136 -0.62 -10.35 9.71
C LYS A 136 -0.54 -9.64 8.36
N LEU A 137 0.29 -8.58 8.26
CA LEU A 137 0.51 -7.88 6.98
C LEU A 137 1.26 -8.77 6.00
N ARG A 138 2.30 -9.46 6.46
CA ARG A 138 3.05 -10.42 5.63
C ARG A 138 2.15 -11.55 5.15
N ASP A 139 1.35 -12.13 6.04
CA ASP A 139 0.42 -13.22 5.69
C ASP A 139 -0.61 -12.76 4.66
N PHE A 140 -1.11 -11.54 4.80
CA PHE A 140 -2.00 -10.89 3.83
C PHE A 140 -1.33 -10.75 2.46
N ILE A 141 -0.08 -10.26 2.40
CA ILE A 141 0.68 -10.06 1.16
C ILE A 141 1.03 -11.39 0.49
N LEU A 142 1.42 -12.41 1.28
CA LEU A 142 1.71 -13.74 0.75
C LEU A 142 0.49 -14.39 0.07
N GLY A 143 -0.72 -14.00 0.45
CA GLY A 143 -1.96 -14.42 -0.21
C GLY A 143 -2.01 -14.08 -1.71
N TYR A 144 -1.31 -13.05 -2.15
CA TYR A 144 -1.20 -12.68 -3.58
C TYR A 144 -0.15 -13.51 -4.36
N GLY A 145 0.55 -14.44 -3.71
CA GLY A 145 1.57 -15.27 -4.32
C GLY A 145 2.97 -14.66 -4.27
N GLY A 146 3.16 -13.60 -3.48
CA GLY A 146 4.45 -12.95 -3.30
C GLY A 146 5.49 -13.86 -2.64
N LYS A 147 6.77 -13.56 -2.88
CA LYS A 147 7.90 -14.24 -2.25
C LYS A 147 8.58 -13.26 -1.29
N PRO A 148 8.87 -13.64 -0.03
CA PRO A 148 9.62 -12.79 0.87
C PRO A 148 11.07 -12.70 0.41
N VAL A 149 11.59 -11.48 0.34
CA VAL A 149 13.00 -11.20 0.04
C VAL A 149 13.60 -10.50 1.25
N SER A 150 14.71 -11.02 1.73
CA SER A 150 15.47 -10.39 2.82
C SER A 150 16.28 -9.22 2.28
N ALA A 151 16.11 -8.06 2.88
CA ALA A 151 16.90 -6.88 2.57
C ALA A 151 17.58 -6.37 3.85
N PHE A 152 18.82 -5.98 3.72
CA PHE A 152 19.56 -5.35 4.82
C PHE A 152 19.24 -3.87 4.85
N ARG A 153 18.96 -3.36 6.04
CA ARG A 153 18.86 -1.91 6.29
C ARG A 153 20.09 -1.45 7.05
N TRP A 154 20.70 -0.40 6.54
CA TRP A 154 21.83 0.23 7.17
C TRP A 154 21.42 1.60 7.68
N PHE A 155 21.78 1.90 8.90
CA PHE A 155 21.76 3.26 9.41
C PHE A 155 23.07 3.55 10.11
N ARG A 156 23.53 4.79 10.02
CA ARG A 156 24.72 5.26 10.69
C ARG A 156 24.48 6.64 11.28
N CYS A 157 24.53 6.74 12.58
CA CYS A 157 24.51 8.01 13.28
C CYS A 157 25.94 8.55 13.46
N ARG A 158 26.07 9.87 13.48
CA ARG A 158 27.36 10.55 13.72
C ARG A 158 27.97 10.15 15.07
N TYR A 159 27.15 9.93 16.09
CA TYR A 159 27.58 9.58 17.44
C TYR A 159 27.58 8.06 17.64
N LYS A 160 28.74 7.49 18.00
CA LYS A 160 28.94 6.04 18.20
C LYS A 160 28.02 5.44 19.27
N TRP A 161 27.82 6.17 20.38
CA TRP A 161 26.93 5.72 21.47
C TRP A 161 25.47 5.61 21.01
N LEU A 162 25.01 6.56 20.20
CA LEU A 162 23.66 6.54 19.64
C LEU A 162 23.48 5.38 18.65
N ASN A 163 24.49 5.09 17.83
CA ASN A 163 24.47 3.90 16.98
C ASN A 163 24.29 2.62 17.79
N ARG A 164 24.99 2.48 18.93
CA ARG A 164 24.91 1.31 19.79
C ARG A 164 23.49 1.14 20.37
N ILE A 165 22.88 2.22 20.86
CA ILE A 165 21.49 2.21 21.37
C ILE A 165 20.52 1.86 20.26
N LEU A 166 20.62 2.51 19.10
CA LEU A 166 19.72 2.25 17.98
C LEU A 166 19.87 0.81 17.46
N THR A 167 21.08 0.28 17.34
CA THR A 167 21.28 -1.12 16.95
C THR A 167 20.59 -2.05 17.93
N HIS A 168 20.67 -1.78 19.25
CA HIS A 168 19.99 -2.59 20.26
C HIS A 168 18.47 -2.50 20.17
N VAL A 169 17.92 -1.30 19.95
CA VAL A 169 16.47 -1.05 19.82
C VAL A 169 15.89 -1.64 18.53
N TRP A 170 16.66 -1.72 17.45
CA TRP A 170 16.19 -2.21 16.14
C TRP A 170 16.54 -3.68 15.88
N SER A 171 17.32 -4.31 16.74
CA SER A 171 17.56 -5.76 16.68
C SER A 171 16.48 -6.59 17.36
N PHE A 172 15.41 -5.94 17.84
CA PHE A 172 14.27 -6.62 18.46
C PHE A 172 13.02 -6.55 17.55
#